data_b53947846de21dff7a963fd060cf8f59
#
_entry.id   b53947846de21dff7a963fd060cf8f59
#
_cell.length_a   1.000
_cell.length_b   1.000
_cell.length_c   1.000
_cell.angle_alpha   90.00
_cell.angle_beta   90.00
_cell.angle_gamma   90.00
#
_symmetry.space_group_name_H-M   'P 1'
#
loop_
_entity.id
_entity.type
_entity.pdbx_description
1 polymer ?
#
loop_
_entity_poly.entity_id
_entity_poly.type
_entity_poly.pdbx_seq_one_letter_code
_entity_poly.pdbx_strand_id
1 'polypeptide(L)'
;NGGQHMRIGLDLTSGFLVFSRMAAILKRYLEYNRFIAIEAYDPSRHYDLLITNNPIHKKEQTPVYYLKNDLDMEDLAKIRQILFA
;
A
#
# COMPACT_ATOMS: atom_id res chain seq x y z
N ASN A 1 -16.61 10.00 12.28
CA ASN A 1 -15.90 9.71 13.43
C ASN A 1 -14.46 9.35 13.10
N GLY A 2 -13.61 9.66 14.02
CA GLY A 2 -12.22 9.54 13.75
C GLY A 2 -11.69 8.14 13.66
N GLY A 3 -12.54 7.18 13.68
CA GLY A 3 -12.09 5.81 13.74
C GLY A 3 -11.85 5.14 12.42
N GLN A 4 -11.50 5.91 11.44
CA GLN A 4 -11.25 5.29 10.15
C GLN A 4 -10.01 4.45 10.17
N HIS A 5 -10.15 3.18 9.85
CA HIS A 5 -9.04 2.27 9.73
C HIS A 5 -8.85 1.95 8.27
N MET A 6 -7.62 2.09 7.82
CA MET A 6 -7.27 1.75 6.45
C MET A 6 -6.29 0.61 6.45
N ARG A 7 -6.41 -0.25 5.49
CA ARG A 7 -5.52 -1.40 5.36
C ARG A 7 -4.91 -1.43 3.99
N ILE A 8 -3.60 -1.49 3.95
CA ILE A 8 -2.85 -1.51 2.71
C ILE A 8 -2.11 -2.84 2.64
N GLY A 9 -2.29 -3.54 1.53
CA GLY A 9 -1.56 -4.76 1.27
C GLY A 9 -0.38 -4.51 0.37
N LEU A 10 0.76 -5.07 0.71
CA LEU A 10 1.95 -5.00 -0.13
C LEU A 10 2.24 -6.36 -0.71
N ASP A 11 2.28 -6.43 -2.02
CA ASP A 11 2.65 -7.67 -2.71
C ASP A 11 3.88 -7.39 -3.56
N LEU A 12 5.04 -7.61 -2.96
CA LEU A 12 6.31 -7.27 -3.58
C LEU A 12 7.14 -8.52 -3.75
N THR A 13 7.70 -8.67 -4.92
CA THR A 13 8.51 -9.85 -5.24
C THR A 13 9.95 -9.71 -4.82
N SER A 14 10.32 -8.61 -4.21
CA SER A 14 11.72 -8.27 -3.97
C SER A 14 12.26 -8.73 -2.62
N GLY A 15 11.49 -9.51 -1.87
CA GLY A 15 11.97 -10.06 -0.62
C GLY A 15 11.64 -9.23 0.58
N PHE A 16 11.94 -9.81 1.75
CA PHE A 16 11.49 -9.25 3.02
C PHE A 16 12.13 -7.90 3.35
N LEU A 17 13.39 -7.72 3.02
CA LEU A 17 14.06 -6.47 3.36
C LEU A 17 13.47 -5.30 2.60
N VAL A 18 13.16 -5.51 1.32
CA VAL A 18 12.53 -4.46 0.53
C VAL A 18 11.13 -4.20 1.05
N PHE A 19 10.40 -5.26 1.37
CA PHE A 19 9.08 -5.12 1.96
C PHE A 19 9.13 -4.27 3.23
N SER A 20 10.04 -4.60 4.14
CA SER A 20 10.14 -3.90 5.41
C SER A 20 10.45 -2.42 5.23
N ARG A 21 11.35 -2.13 4.28
CA ARG A 21 11.73 -0.75 4.03
C ARG A 21 10.56 0.05 3.46
N MET A 22 9.88 -0.53 2.51
CA MET A 22 8.75 0.17 1.89
C MET A 22 7.61 0.34 2.87
N ALA A 23 7.35 -0.67 3.69
CA ALA A 23 6.31 -0.56 4.70
C ALA A 23 6.62 0.56 5.67
N ALA A 24 7.86 0.67 6.09
CA ALA A 24 8.28 1.73 7.00
C ALA A 24 8.10 3.11 6.38
N ILE A 25 8.47 3.25 5.12
CA ILE A 25 8.34 4.52 4.42
C ILE A 25 6.88 4.91 4.30
N LEU A 26 6.04 3.98 3.89
CA LEU A 26 4.62 4.23 3.73
C LEU A 26 3.98 4.60 5.05
N LYS A 27 4.30 3.85 6.09
CA LYS A 27 3.73 4.10 7.39
C LYS A 27 4.07 5.50 7.86
N ARG A 28 5.32 5.88 7.71
CA ARG A 28 5.77 7.19 8.12
C ARG A 28 5.07 8.30 7.34
N TYR A 29 4.91 8.11 6.05
CA TYR A 29 4.34 9.12 5.20
C TYR A 29 2.84 9.26 5.36
N LEU A 30 2.13 8.15 5.55
CA LEU A 30 0.68 8.12 5.51
C LEU A 30 0.02 8.20 6.88
N GLU A 31 0.75 7.89 7.93
CA GLU A 31 0.18 7.70 9.24
C GLU A 31 -0.19 8.99 9.96
N TYR A 32 0.03 10.07 9.32
CA TYR A 32 0.01 11.38 9.96
C TYR A 32 -1.23 11.60 10.83
N ASN A 33 -2.40 11.32 10.36
CA ASN A 33 -3.62 11.51 11.14
C ASN A 33 -4.59 10.36 10.98
N ARG A 34 -4.07 9.16 10.73
CA ARG A 34 -4.93 8.04 10.40
C ARG A 34 -4.41 6.75 11.01
N PHE A 35 -5.33 5.84 11.24
CA PHE A 35 -4.94 4.48 11.56
C PHE A 35 -4.75 3.71 10.27
N ILE A 36 -3.53 3.38 9.99
CA ILE A 36 -3.20 2.69 8.75
C ILE A 36 -2.44 1.44 9.08
N ALA A 37 -2.96 0.30 8.65
CA ALA A 37 -2.27 -0.98 8.79
C ALA A 37 -1.65 -1.31 7.45
N ILE A 38 -0.38 -1.62 7.46
CA ILE A 38 0.36 -2.00 6.26
C ILE A 38 0.91 -3.38 6.48
N GLU A 39 0.54 -4.30 5.63
CA GLU A 39 0.91 -5.69 5.84
C GLU A 39 1.16 -6.38 4.50
N ALA A 40 1.81 -7.54 4.56
CA ALA A 40 1.98 -8.35 3.37
C ALA A 40 0.60 -8.76 2.87
N TYR A 41 0.44 -8.74 1.56
CA TYR A 41 -0.84 -9.05 0.96
C TYR A 41 -1.31 -10.45 1.33
N ASP A 42 -2.54 -10.54 1.77
CA ASP A 42 -3.19 -11.80 2.12
C ASP A 42 -4.50 -11.84 1.33
N PRO A 43 -4.63 -12.77 0.37
CA PRO A 43 -5.83 -12.79 -0.48
C PRO A 43 -7.13 -12.98 0.28
N SER A 44 -7.07 -13.44 1.51
CA SER A 44 -8.28 -13.67 2.29
C SER A 44 -8.75 -12.41 3.02
N ARG A 45 -8.02 -11.32 2.91
CA ARG A 45 -8.36 -10.09 3.60
C ARG A 45 -8.77 -8.99 2.62
N HIS A 46 -9.49 -8.02 3.14
CA HIS A 46 -9.89 -6.85 2.36
C HIS A 46 -8.89 -5.73 2.59
N TYR A 47 -8.61 -5.01 1.52
CA TYR A 47 -7.68 -3.88 1.57
C TYR A 47 -8.31 -2.67 0.93
N ASP A 48 -7.93 -1.51 1.42
CA ASP A 48 -8.32 -0.25 0.79
C ASP A 48 -7.42 0.06 -0.39
N LEU A 49 -6.23 -0.49 -0.38
CA LEU A 49 -5.29 -0.33 -1.49
C LEU A 49 -4.33 -1.50 -1.50
N LEU A 50 -4.06 -2.01 -2.67
CA LEU A 50 -3.03 -3.01 -2.88
C LEU A 50 -1.89 -2.35 -3.64
N ILE A 51 -0.69 -2.43 -3.10
CA ILE A 51 0.51 -1.92 -3.76
C ILE A 51 1.34 -3.12 -4.17
N THR A 52 1.65 -3.21 -5.45
CA THR A 52 2.30 -4.39 -5.96
C THR A 52 3.24 -4.05 -7.11
N ASN A 53 4.25 -4.88 -7.28
CA ASN A 53 5.05 -4.87 -8.50
C ASN A 53 4.76 -6.10 -9.36
N ASN A 54 3.69 -6.81 -9.02
CA ASN A 54 3.31 -8.03 -9.71
C ASN A 54 2.11 -7.75 -10.61
N PRO A 55 2.24 -7.86 -11.94
CA PRO A 55 1.18 -7.45 -12.85
C PRO A 55 -0.01 -8.39 -12.92
N ILE A 56 -0.01 -9.47 -12.16
CA ILE A 56 -1.12 -10.42 -12.26
C ILE A 56 -2.37 -9.99 -11.48
N HIS A 57 -2.28 -8.96 -10.68
CA HIS A 57 -3.44 -8.49 -9.92
C HIS A 57 -4.32 -7.61 -10.80
N LYS A 58 -5.16 -8.24 -11.60
CA LYS A 58 -5.97 -7.48 -12.54
C LYS A 58 -7.44 -7.49 -12.23
N LYS A 59 -7.89 -8.42 -11.44
CA LYS A 59 -9.33 -8.57 -11.24
C LYS A 59 -9.76 -8.22 -9.86
N GLU A 60 -8.93 -7.52 -9.14
CA GLU A 60 -9.25 -7.12 -7.79
C GLU A 60 -10.29 -6.03 -7.82
N GLN A 61 -11.22 -6.09 -6.92
CA GLN A 61 -12.11 -4.96 -6.72
C GLN A 61 -11.43 -3.88 -5.91
N THR A 62 -10.36 -4.23 -5.25
CA THR A 62 -9.56 -3.31 -4.50
C THR A 62 -8.75 -2.43 -5.45
N PRO A 63 -8.64 -1.14 -5.20
CA PRO A 63 -7.71 -0.32 -5.98
C PRO A 63 -6.31 -0.88 -5.90
N VAL A 64 -5.60 -0.82 -7.02
CA VAL A 64 -4.25 -1.37 -7.12
C VAL A 64 -3.32 -0.29 -7.64
N TYR A 65 -2.20 -0.14 -6.97
CA TYR A 65 -1.14 0.76 -7.42
C TYR A 65 0.07 -0.07 -7.81
N TYR A 66 0.50 0.09 -9.05
CA TYR A 66 1.63 -0.69 -9.56
C TYR A 66 2.91 0.11 -9.43
N LEU A 67 3.89 -0.47 -8.73
CA LEU A 67 5.21 0.12 -8.61
C LEU A 67 6.09 -0.40 -9.73
N LYS A 68 6.79 0.51 -10.39
CA LYS A 68 7.74 0.11 -11.42
C LYS A 68 9.12 -0.13 -10.85
N ASN A 69 9.48 0.66 -9.86
CA ASN A 69 10.80 0.62 -9.26
C ASN A 69 10.64 0.81 -7.76
N ASP A 70 11.69 1.27 -7.13
CA ASP A 70 11.60 1.65 -5.73
C ASP A 70 10.57 2.74 -5.52
N LEU A 71 9.99 2.74 -4.35
CA LEU A 71 9.00 3.72 -3.98
C LEU A 71 9.64 5.10 -3.92
N ASP A 72 9.10 6.06 -4.67
CA ASP A 72 9.62 7.41 -4.68
C ASP A 72 8.53 8.41 -4.28
N MET A 73 8.89 9.68 -4.26
CA MET A 73 7.97 10.71 -3.79
C MET A 73 6.74 10.85 -4.66
N GLU A 74 6.89 10.63 -5.94
CA GLU A 74 5.75 10.69 -6.82
C GLU A 74 4.77 9.56 -6.54
N ASP A 75 5.30 8.36 -6.27
CA ASP A 75 4.47 7.24 -5.88
C ASP A 75 3.72 7.54 -4.60
N LEU A 76 4.41 8.12 -3.62
CA LEU A 76 3.79 8.43 -2.35
C LEU A 76 2.65 9.42 -2.51
N ALA A 77 2.85 10.43 -3.35
CA ALA A 77 1.81 11.41 -3.58
C ALA A 77 0.59 10.78 -4.24
N LYS A 78 0.81 9.91 -5.20
CA LYS A 78 -0.30 9.24 -5.87
C LYS A 78 -1.03 8.29 -4.95
N ILE A 79 -0.29 7.54 -4.14
CA ILE A 79 -0.89 6.63 -3.18
C ILE A 79 -1.76 7.40 -2.19
N ARG A 80 -1.24 8.50 -1.70
CA ARG A 80 -1.99 9.31 -0.78
C ARG A 80 -3.27 9.83 -1.41
N GLN A 81 -3.19 10.23 -2.66
CA GLN A 81 -4.36 10.73 -3.36
C GLN A 81 -5.43 9.65 -3.51
N ILE A 82 -5.02 8.43 -3.81
CA ILE A 82 -5.98 7.33 -3.92
C ILE A 82 -6.69 7.10 -2.59
N LEU A 83 -5.94 7.15 -1.50
CA LEU A 83 -6.51 6.82 -0.20
C LEU A 83 -7.39 7.91 0.36
N PHE A 84 -7.05 9.16 0.10
CA PHE A 84 -7.71 10.26 0.80
C PHE A 84 -8.37 11.28 -0.13
N ALA A 85 -8.51 10.95 -1.37
CA ALA A 85 -9.12 11.86 -2.34
C ALA A 85 -10.67 11.97 -2.16
#